data_4e7200212e9d2c0ccdbb0d83d8006ad1
#
_entry.id   4e7200212e9d2c0ccdbb0d83d8006ad1
#
_cell.length_a   1.000
_cell.length_b   1.000
_cell.length_c   1.000
_cell.angle_alpha   90.00
_cell.angle_beta   90.00
_cell.angle_gamma   90.00
#
_symmetry.space_group_name_H-M   'P 1'
#
loop_
_entity.id
_entity.type
_entity.pdbx_description
1 polymer ?
#
loop_
_entity_poly.entity_id
_entity_poly.type
_entity_poly.pdbx_seq_one_letter_code
_entity_poly.pdbx_strand_id
1 'polypeptide(L)'
;TGIPSSGKSDFVDQMVVGYNRNYGWKTAFASPENAPTYLHAHKLMRKTWEGMPTAADIHGDKWNQIADHCNSNYFHIDMERYTLESVLRKGAELVKRKGIKCLVIDPFNKVRDVDCKTEDVNRYTMEYLTKNEVFAKKFDVLVFVVAHPTKMYKDKDGKMEEPNMYNIKGGGEWYDASYHGILVHRDYDAKTVKAKVLKVKFQNLGENGAEAHFKWEPRS
;
A
#
# COMPACT_ATOMS: atom_id res chain seq x y z
N THR A 1 5.45 -2.07 5.63
CA THR A 1 5.63 -1.17 6.79
C THR A 1 6.76 -0.17 6.57
N GLY A 2 7.01 0.73 7.52
CA GLY A 2 8.05 1.77 7.53
C GLY A 2 7.62 2.94 8.39
N ILE A 3 8.57 3.76 8.83
CA ILE A 3 8.28 4.96 9.64
C ILE A 3 7.36 5.95 8.90
N PRO A 4 6.68 6.86 9.60
CA PRO A 4 5.92 7.92 8.94
C PRO A 4 6.79 8.67 7.91
N SER A 5 6.19 9.07 6.79
CA SER A 5 6.85 9.78 5.67
C SER A 5 7.96 9.01 4.94
N SER A 6 8.12 7.69 5.16
CA SER A 6 9.11 6.88 4.45
C SER A 6 8.76 6.59 2.98
N GLY A 7 7.56 6.97 2.52
CA GLY A 7 7.12 6.73 1.14
C GLY A 7 6.37 5.41 0.90
N LYS A 8 5.79 4.80 1.96
CA LYS A 8 5.04 3.52 1.84
C LYS A 8 3.94 3.56 0.78
N SER A 9 3.03 4.53 0.90
CA SER A 9 1.92 4.69 -0.04
C SER A 9 2.43 4.96 -1.45
N ASP A 10 3.49 5.75 -1.58
CA ASP A 10 4.12 6.05 -2.86
C ASP A 10 4.74 4.81 -3.51
N PHE A 11 5.39 3.97 -2.70
CA PHE A 11 5.92 2.69 -3.15
C PHE A 11 4.82 1.73 -3.62
N VAL A 12 3.72 1.62 -2.85
CA VAL A 12 2.56 0.79 -3.25
C VAL A 12 1.94 1.31 -4.55
N ASP A 13 1.77 2.63 -4.70
CA ASP A 13 1.28 3.23 -5.95
C ASP A 13 2.19 2.88 -7.13
N GLN A 14 3.51 2.92 -6.95
CA GLN A 14 4.46 2.54 -8.00
C GLN A 14 4.33 1.07 -8.37
N MET A 15 4.16 0.18 -7.38
CA MET A 15 3.95 -1.25 -7.63
C MET A 15 2.66 -1.50 -8.42
N VAL A 16 1.54 -0.91 -8.02
CA VAL A 16 0.26 -1.15 -8.70
C VAL A 16 0.23 -0.56 -10.11
N VAL A 17 0.91 0.57 -10.35
CA VAL A 17 1.10 1.11 -11.70
C VAL A 17 1.96 0.14 -12.53
N GLY A 18 3.01 -0.42 -11.96
CA GLY A 18 3.82 -1.46 -12.59
C GLY A 18 3.01 -2.72 -12.93
N TYR A 19 2.17 -3.20 -12.03
CA TYR A 19 1.29 -4.34 -12.28
C TYR A 19 0.24 -4.04 -13.36
N ASN A 20 -0.31 -2.84 -13.37
CA ASN A 20 -1.22 -2.45 -14.43
C ASN A 20 -0.53 -2.42 -15.78
N ARG A 21 0.66 -1.82 -15.86
CA ARG A 21 1.44 -1.72 -17.10
C ARG A 21 1.84 -3.09 -17.66
N ASN A 22 2.31 -3.99 -16.80
CA ASN A 22 2.87 -5.27 -17.23
C ASN A 22 1.82 -6.37 -17.39
N TYR A 23 0.73 -6.34 -16.62
CA TYR A 23 -0.25 -7.41 -16.54
C TYR A 23 -1.70 -6.95 -16.76
N GLY A 24 -1.95 -5.66 -16.96
CA GLY A 24 -3.30 -5.11 -17.08
C GLY A 24 -4.11 -5.17 -15.77
N TRP A 25 -3.46 -5.36 -14.62
CA TRP A 25 -4.16 -5.49 -13.34
C TRP A 25 -4.79 -4.17 -12.92
N LYS A 26 -6.07 -4.23 -12.60
CA LYS A 26 -6.83 -3.10 -12.06
C LYS A 26 -6.76 -3.10 -10.54
N THR A 27 -6.76 -1.91 -9.94
CA THR A 27 -6.57 -1.74 -8.50
C THR A 27 -7.70 -0.94 -7.87
N ALA A 28 -8.18 -1.37 -6.70
CA ALA A 28 -9.01 -0.57 -5.82
C ALA A 28 -8.22 -0.09 -4.60
N PHE A 29 -8.49 1.14 -4.16
CA PHE A 29 -7.85 1.77 -3.01
C PHE A 29 -8.90 2.12 -1.95
N ALA A 30 -8.74 1.58 -0.76
CA ALA A 30 -9.39 2.02 0.46
C ALA A 30 -8.37 2.82 1.27
N SER A 31 -8.26 4.12 0.98
CA SER A 31 -7.15 4.95 1.45
C SER A 31 -7.66 6.27 2.03
N PRO A 32 -8.20 6.25 3.28
CA PRO A 32 -8.75 7.45 3.93
C PRO A 32 -7.71 8.55 4.16
N GLU A 33 -6.42 8.26 4.15
CA GLU A 33 -5.37 9.28 4.25
C GLU A 33 -5.08 9.98 2.91
N ASN A 34 -5.46 9.38 1.78
CA ASN A 34 -5.32 9.98 0.46
C ASN A 34 -6.59 10.77 0.04
N ALA A 35 -7.19 11.48 0.99
CA ALA A 35 -8.28 12.40 0.74
C ALA A 35 -7.74 13.83 0.53
N PRO A 36 -8.33 14.58 -0.40
CA PRO A 36 -9.40 14.21 -1.33
C PRO A 36 -8.87 13.28 -2.46
N THR A 37 -9.73 12.36 -2.90
CA THR A 37 -9.36 11.29 -3.85
C THR A 37 -8.79 11.76 -5.18
N TYR A 38 -9.18 12.96 -5.64
CA TYR A 38 -8.67 13.53 -6.89
C TYR A 38 -7.15 13.81 -6.84
N LEU A 39 -6.59 14.16 -5.66
CA LEU A 39 -5.14 14.34 -5.50
C LEU A 39 -4.39 13.04 -5.69
N HIS A 40 -4.93 11.93 -5.15
CA HIS A 40 -4.37 10.60 -5.36
C HIS A 40 -4.51 10.16 -6.82
N ALA A 41 -5.65 10.43 -7.46
CA ALA A 41 -5.82 10.15 -8.89
C ALA A 41 -4.78 10.89 -9.74
N HIS A 42 -4.54 12.18 -9.49
CA HIS A 42 -3.49 12.94 -10.16
C HIS A 42 -2.08 12.37 -9.92
N LYS A 43 -1.81 11.87 -8.71
CA LYS A 43 -0.55 11.20 -8.40
C LYS A 43 -0.38 9.91 -9.23
N LEU A 44 -1.42 9.09 -9.35
CA LEU A 44 -1.41 7.89 -10.19
C LEU A 44 -1.24 8.22 -11.68
N MET A 45 -1.88 9.29 -12.16
CA MET A 45 -1.69 9.77 -13.53
C MET A 45 -0.23 10.14 -13.80
N ARG A 46 0.43 10.88 -12.89
CA ARG A 46 1.85 11.22 -13.00
C ARG A 46 2.75 9.98 -13.02
N LYS A 47 2.45 8.96 -12.21
CA LYS A 47 3.20 7.69 -12.22
C LYS A 47 2.95 6.85 -13.47
N THR A 48 1.78 7.00 -14.09
CA THR A 48 1.45 6.34 -15.36
C THR A 48 2.13 7.04 -16.53
N TRP A 49 2.39 8.34 -16.42
CA TRP A 49 3.16 9.09 -17.40
C TRP A 49 4.62 8.62 -17.42
N GLU A 50 5.19 8.44 -18.59
CA GLU A 50 6.61 8.14 -18.73
C GLU A 50 7.44 9.42 -18.66
N GLY A 51 8.18 9.59 -17.61
CA GLY A 51 8.95 10.80 -17.32
C GLY A 51 8.17 11.82 -16.49
N MET A 52 8.61 13.07 -16.47
CA MET A 52 7.99 14.18 -15.75
C MET A 52 7.12 15.00 -16.71
N PRO A 53 5.79 15.04 -16.51
CA PRO A 53 4.93 15.91 -17.30
C PRO A 53 5.25 17.38 -17.03
N THR A 54 5.38 18.17 -18.10
CA THR A 54 5.47 19.63 -18.01
C THR A 54 4.10 20.26 -17.78
N ALA A 55 4.05 21.56 -17.49
CA ALA A 55 2.78 22.27 -17.38
C ALA A 55 1.95 22.23 -18.67
N ALA A 56 2.60 22.22 -19.82
CA ALA A 56 1.93 22.08 -21.13
C ALA A 56 1.35 20.69 -21.35
N ASP A 57 2.05 19.65 -20.89
CA ASP A 57 1.60 18.25 -21.01
C ASP A 57 0.31 17.99 -20.25
N ILE A 58 0.12 18.64 -19.08
CA ILE A 58 -1.06 18.48 -18.21
C ILE A 58 -2.37 18.96 -18.88
N HIS A 59 -2.28 19.74 -19.94
CA HIS A 59 -3.42 20.23 -20.72
C HIS A 59 -3.53 19.58 -22.12
N GLY A 60 -2.67 18.64 -22.44
CA GLY A 60 -2.61 17.99 -23.74
C GLY A 60 -3.44 16.71 -23.84
N ASP A 61 -3.62 16.24 -25.09
CA ASP A 61 -4.40 15.03 -25.40
C ASP A 61 -3.84 13.77 -24.70
N LYS A 62 -2.52 13.65 -24.61
CA LYS A 62 -1.87 12.53 -23.90
C LYS A 62 -2.25 12.47 -22.43
N TRP A 63 -2.40 13.64 -21.78
CA TRP A 63 -2.86 13.69 -20.38
C TRP A 63 -4.30 13.22 -20.22
N ASN A 64 -5.18 13.60 -21.17
CA ASN A 64 -6.56 13.13 -21.19
C ASN A 64 -6.64 11.61 -21.39
N GLN A 65 -5.84 11.05 -22.31
CA GLN A 65 -5.74 9.60 -22.51
C GLN A 65 -5.28 8.87 -21.23
N ILE A 66 -4.31 9.43 -20.50
CA ILE A 66 -3.87 8.88 -19.21
C ILE A 66 -4.96 8.99 -18.16
N ALA A 67 -5.72 10.08 -18.12
CA ALA A 67 -6.86 10.22 -17.23
C ALA A 67 -7.92 9.14 -17.48
N ASP A 68 -8.27 8.90 -18.74
CA ASP A 68 -9.22 7.84 -19.14
C ASP A 68 -8.68 6.45 -18.79
N HIS A 69 -7.39 6.21 -19.01
CA HIS A 69 -6.74 4.98 -18.59
C HIS A 69 -6.82 4.79 -17.07
N CYS A 70 -6.47 5.82 -16.29
CA CYS A 70 -6.50 5.76 -14.82
C CYS A 70 -7.93 5.54 -14.31
N ASN A 71 -8.92 6.25 -14.87
CA ASN A 71 -10.33 6.09 -14.50
C ASN A 71 -10.88 4.67 -14.79
N SER A 72 -10.31 3.99 -15.78
CA SER A 72 -10.69 2.64 -16.16
C SER A 72 -9.99 1.55 -15.35
N ASN A 73 -8.89 1.88 -14.64
CA ASN A 73 -8.02 0.90 -14.01
C ASN A 73 -7.82 1.11 -12.49
N TYR A 74 -8.04 2.33 -11.97
CA TYR A 74 -7.84 2.66 -10.56
C TYR A 74 -9.14 3.17 -9.94
N PHE A 75 -9.63 2.48 -8.92
CA PHE A 75 -10.93 2.75 -8.30
C PHE A 75 -10.72 3.15 -6.84
N HIS A 76 -11.31 4.25 -6.42
CA HIS A 76 -11.29 4.67 -5.03
C HIS A 76 -12.55 4.19 -4.32
N ILE A 77 -12.37 3.51 -3.20
CA ILE A 77 -13.43 3.17 -2.27
C ILE A 77 -13.54 4.34 -1.30
N ASP A 78 -14.53 5.18 -1.50
CA ASP A 78 -14.81 6.34 -0.65
C ASP A 78 -16.02 6.07 0.23
N MET A 79 -15.89 6.31 1.55
CA MET A 79 -16.88 6.01 2.56
C MET A 79 -16.80 7.02 3.70
N GLU A 80 -17.92 7.32 4.34
CA GLU A 80 -17.94 8.11 5.58
C GLU A 80 -17.20 7.39 6.71
N ARG A 81 -17.34 6.07 6.80
CA ARG A 81 -16.70 5.23 7.81
C ARG A 81 -16.06 4.00 7.17
N TYR A 82 -14.78 3.82 7.39
CA TYR A 82 -14.02 2.69 6.89
C TYR A 82 -13.95 1.58 7.92
N THR A 83 -14.75 0.53 7.74
CA THR A 83 -14.57 -0.75 8.43
C THR A 83 -13.96 -1.76 7.48
N LEU A 84 -13.23 -2.76 7.99
CA LEU A 84 -12.68 -3.81 7.13
C LEU A 84 -13.79 -4.53 6.36
N GLU A 85 -14.88 -4.86 7.04
CA GLU A 85 -16.02 -5.55 6.41
C GLU A 85 -16.60 -4.74 5.24
N SER A 86 -16.81 -3.44 5.42
CA SER A 86 -17.34 -2.57 4.37
C SER A 86 -16.39 -2.44 3.19
N VAL A 87 -15.07 -2.35 3.46
CA VAL A 87 -14.03 -2.29 2.43
C VAL A 87 -13.99 -3.60 1.64
N LEU A 88 -13.96 -4.75 2.30
CA LEU A 88 -13.94 -6.05 1.62
C LEU A 88 -15.23 -6.30 0.81
N ARG A 89 -16.38 -5.87 1.31
CA ARG A 89 -17.65 -5.94 0.55
C ARG A 89 -17.57 -5.11 -0.74
N LYS A 90 -17.10 -3.85 -0.66
CA LYS A 90 -16.89 -3.00 -1.84
C LYS A 90 -15.81 -3.55 -2.76
N GLY A 91 -14.74 -4.09 -2.22
CA GLY A 91 -13.72 -4.81 -2.98
C GLY A 91 -14.33 -5.96 -3.79
N ALA A 92 -15.18 -6.79 -3.18
CA ALA A 92 -15.86 -7.88 -3.86
C ALA A 92 -16.79 -7.40 -4.98
N GLU A 93 -17.51 -6.29 -4.79
CA GLU A 93 -18.30 -5.66 -5.84
C GLU A 93 -17.40 -5.22 -7.02
N LEU A 94 -16.24 -4.61 -6.74
CA LEU A 94 -15.30 -4.15 -7.77
C LEU A 94 -14.61 -5.33 -8.49
N VAL A 95 -14.32 -6.43 -7.79
CA VAL A 95 -13.85 -7.65 -8.47
C VAL A 95 -14.87 -8.10 -9.51
N LYS A 96 -16.15 -8.24 -9.11
CA LYS A 96 -17.20 -8.73 -10.00
C LYS A 96 -17.54 -7.77 -11.16
N ARG A 97 -17.53 -6.46 -10.90
CA ARG A 97 -17.99 -5.45 -11.87
C ARG A 97 -16.86 -4.89 -12.74
N LYS A 98 -15.65 -4.81 -12.22
CA LYS A 98 -14.52 -4.12 -12.86
C LYS A 98 -13.32 -5.03 -13.11
N GLY A 99 -13.30 -6.22 -12.47
CA GLY A 99 -12.21 -7.17 -12.60
C GLY A 99 -10.92 -6.70 -11.92
N ILE A 100 -11.01 -6.04 -10.74
CA ILE A 100 -9.80 -5.67 -10.01
C ILE A 100 -9.01 -6.91 -9.60
N LYS A 101 -7.68 -6.80 -9.62
CA LYS A 101 -6.72 -7.81 -9.19
C LYS A 101 -5.88 -7.36 -8.00
N CYS A 102 -5.99 -6.10 -7.61
CA CYS A 102 -5.35 -5.56 -6.42
C CYS A 102 -6.38 -4.80 -5.55
N LEU A 103 -6.28 -4.96 -4.23
CA LEU A 103 -6.94 -4.14 -3.23
C LEU A 103 -5.88 -3.56 -2.31
N VAL A 104 -5.83 -2.23 -2.20
CA VAL A 104 -4.91 -1.51 -1.31
C VAL A 104 -5.69 -0.97 -0.13
N ILE A 105 -5.26 -1.27 1.08
CA ILE A 105 -5.77 -0.74 2.34
C ILE A 105 -4.66 0.12 2.97
N ASP A 106 -4.85 1.43 3.00
CA ASP A 106 -3.83 2.39 3.43
C ASP A 106 -4.40 3.52 4.29
N PRO A 107 -4.11 3.52 5.59
CA PRO A 107 -3.42 2.49 6.38
C PRO A 107 -4.37 1.60 7.22
N PHE A 108 -3.84 0.50 7.76
CA PHE A 108 -4.51 -0.42 8.67
C PHE A 108 -5.26 0.26 9.82
N ASN A 109 -4.62 1.23 10.48
CA ASN A 109 -5.17 1.89 11.67
C ASN A 109 -6.37 2.80 11.38
N LYS A 110 -6.64 3.14 10.11
CA LYS A 110 -7.79 3.95 9.68
C LYS A 110 -8.94 3.09 9.11
N VAL A 111 -8.65 1.85 8.76
CA VAL A 111 -9.62 0.89 8.20
C VAL A 111 -9.79 -0.25 9.18
N ARG A 112 -10.54 -0.02 10.24
CA ARG A 112 -10.78 -1.03 11.29
C ARG A 112 -12.16 -0.87 11.91
N ASP A 113 -12.66 -1.94 12.48
CA ASP A 113 -13.90 -1.94 13.25
C ASP A 113 -13.70 -1.15 14.55
N VAL A 114 -14.72 -0.36 14.94
CA VAL A 114 -14.57 0.64 16.02
C VAL A 114 -14.54 0.02 17.41
N ASP A 115 -15.07 -1.19 17.54
CA ASP A 115 -15.31 -1.82 18.84
C ASP A 115 -14.14 -2.66 19.37
N CYS A 116 -12.96 -2.57 18.70
CA CYS A 116 -11.77 -3.25 19.20
C CYS A 116 -11.22 -2.54 20.44
N LYS A 117 -11.43 -3.13 21.61
CA LYS A 117 -10.80 -2.70 22.86
C LYS A 117 -9.29 -2.87 22.76
N THR A 118 -8.57 -1.98 23.40
CA THR A 118 -7.08 -1.95 23.35
C THR A 118 -6.44 -3.22 23.90
N GLU A 119 -7.17 -3.97 24.73
CA GLU A 119 -6.73 -5.19 25.40
C GLU A 119 -6.60 -6.41 24.47
N ASP A 120 -7.31 -6.40 23.32
CA ASP A 120 -7.38 -7.51 22.36
C ASP A 120 -6.68 -7.20 21.03
N VAL A 121 -5.67 -6.34 21.00
CA VAL A 121 -5.04 -5.89 19.74
C VAL A 121 -4.49 -7.05 18.91
N ASN A 122 -3.86 -8.03 19.55
CA ASN A 122 -3.28 -9.18 18.85
C ASN A 122 -4.35 -10.03 18.22
N ARG A 123 -5.38 -10.39 18.98
CA ARG A 123 -6.54 -11.12 18.44
C ARG A 123 -7.21 -10.38 17.30
N TYR A 124 -7.45 -9.09 17.47
CA TYR A 124 -8.02 -8.26 16.41
C TYR A 124 -7.14 -8.25 15.16
N THR A 125 -5.81 -8.11 15.32
CA THR A 125 -4.87 -8.11 14.20
C THR A 125 -4.90 -9.44 13.45
N MET A 126 -4.93 -10.56 14.18
CA MET A 126 -5.04 -11.89 13.59
C MET A 126 -6.35 -12.05 12.80
N GLU A 127 -7.50 -11.68 13.39
CA GLU A 127 -8.80 -11.72 12.71
C GLU A 127 -8.83 -10.84 11.46
N TYR A 128 -8.25 -9.64 11.54
CA TYR A 128 -8.12 -8.71 10.43
C TYR A 128 -7.33 -9.31 9.26
N LEU A 129 -6.16 -9.86 9.56
CA LEU A 129 -5.28 -10.46 8.55
C LEU A 129 -5.91 -11.72 7.96
N THR A 130 -6.56 -12.55 8.78
CA THR A 130 -7.31 -13.73 8.32
C THR A 130 -8.44 -13.36 7.37
N LYS A 131 -9.23 -12.32 7.67
CA LYS A 131 -10.29 -11.84 6.76
C LYS A 131 -9.73 -11.39 5.42
N ASN A 132 -8.59 -10.69 5.42
CA ASN A 132 -7.91 -10.28 4.19
C ASN A 132 -7.39 -11.49 3.40
N GLU A 133 -6.80 -12.48 4.06
CA GLU A 133 -6.33 -13.72 3.43
C GLU A 133 -7.48 -14.49 2.78
N VAL A 134 -8.59 -14.68 3.50
CA VAL A 134 -9.79 -15.34 2.97
C VAL A 134 -10.32 -14.60 1.75
N PHE A 135 -10.38 -13.28 1.81
CA PHE A 135 -10.78 -12.44 0.67
C PHE A 135 -9.86 -12.62 -0.53
N ALA A 136 -8.54 -12.53 -0.30
CA ALA A 136 -7.53 -12.67 -1.34
C ALA A 136 -7.64 -14.02 -2.06
N LYS A 137 -7.77 -15.12 -1.30
CA LYS A 137 -7.93 -16.48 -1.86
C LYS A 137 -9.25 -16.65 -2.60
N LYS A 138 -10.36 -16.18 -2.01
CA LYS A 138 -11.70 -16.33 -2.60
C LYS A 138 -11.85 -15.64 -3.94
N PHE A 139 -11.23 -14.47 -4.11
CA PHE A 139 -11.39 -13.64 -5.29
C PHE A 139 -10.16 -13.65 -6.20
N ASP A 140 -9.11 -14.38 -5.85
CA ASP A 140 -7.82 -14.41 -6.58
C ASP A 140 -7.29 -13.00 -6.82
N VAL A 141 -7.12 -12.24 -5.73
CA VAL A 141 -6.64 -10.86 -5.74
C VAL A 141 -5.48 -10.67 -4.77
N LEU A 142 -4.58 -9.77 -5.09
CA LEU A 142 -3.52 -9.31 -4.20
C LEU A 142 -4.07 -8.24 -3.25
N VAL A 143 -3.89 -8.43 -1.94
CA VAL A 143 -4.27 -7.44 -0.94
C VAL A 143 -3.02 -6.82 -0.33
N PHE A 144 -2.86 -5.50 -0.48
CA PHE A 144 -1.86 -4.71 0.22
C PHE A 144 -2.46 -4.10 1.49
N VAL A 145 -1.79 -4.29 2.61
CA VAL A 145 -2.12 -3.59 3.86
C VAL A 145 -0.93 -2.76 4.29
N VAL A 146 -1.09 -1.44 4.27
CA VAL A 146 -0.07 -0.51 4.75
C VAL A 146 -0.23 -0.34 6.25
N ALA A 147 0.83 -0.63 7.00
CA ALA A 147 0.82 -0.54 8.46
C ALA A 147 2.02 0.26 8.96
N HIS A 148 1.77 1.09 9.98
CA HIS A 148 2.80 1.87 10.64
C HIS A 148 3.40 1.09 11.82
N PRO A 149 4.72 1.18 12.05
CA PRO A 149 5.32 0.67 13.26
C PRO A 149 4.84 1.46 14.49
N THR A 150 4.96 0.87 15.65
CA THR A 150 4.84 1.56 16.94
C THR A 150 5.94 2.61 17.07
N LYS A 151 5.96 3.37 18.17
CA LYS A 151 7.03 4.34 18.40
C LYS A 151 8.38 3.64 18.36
N MET A 152 9.23 4.10 17.43
CA MET A 152 10.62 3.66 17.33
C MET A 152 11.50 4.62 18.13
N TYR A 153 12.55 4.07 18.73
CA TYR A 153 13.54 4.84 19.46
C TYR A 153 14.80 5.00 18.64
N LYS A 154 15.52 6.06 18.89
CA LYS A 154 16.85 6.24 18.33
C LYS A 154 17.84 5.38 19.12
N ASP A 155 18.81 4.79 18.42
CA ASP A 155 19.94 4.11 19.04
C ASP A 155 20.89 5.10 19.76
N LYS A 156 21.97 4.57 20.34
CA LYS A 156 22.97 5.38 21.07
C LYS A 156 23.68 6.42 20.20
N ASP A 157 23.69 6.19 18.89
CA ASP A 157 24.30 7.06 17.90
C ASP A 157 23.29 8.05 17.29
N GLY A 158 22.06 8.08 17.83
CA GLY A 158 21.00 8.97 17.38
C GLY A 158 20.32 8.54 16.08
N LYS A 159 20.64 7.36 15.57
CA LYS A 159 20.09 6.79 14.34
C LYS A 159 18.82 5.99 14.65
N MET A 160 17.81 6.13 13.80
CA MET A 160 16.56 5.39 13.96
C MET A 160 16.76 3.96 13.46
N GLU A 161 16.47 2.95 14.30
CA GLU A 161 16.46 1.56 13.89
C GLU A 161 15.48 1.34 12.72
N GLU A 162 15.83 0.44 11.81
CA GLU A 162 14.91 0.02 10.75
C GLU A 162 13.80 -0.83 11.36
N PRO A 163 12.52 -0.44 11.21
CA PRO A 163 11.44 -1.25 11.74
C PRO A 163 11.31 -2.57 10.98
N ASN A 164 10.90 -3.59 11.70
CA ASN A 164 10.52 -4.88 11.15
C ASN A 164 9.03 -5.16 11.39
N MET A 165 8.53 -6.34 11.05
CA MET A 165 7.12 -6.68 11.20
C MET A 165 6.68 -6.77 12.67
N TYR A 166 7.58 -7.14 13.59
CA TYR A 166 7.28 -7.19 15.02
C TYR A 166 7.12 -5.81 15.66
N ASN A 167 7.62 -4.76 15.01
CA ASN A 167 7.43 -3.38 15.47
C ASN A 167 6.06 -2.80 15.11
N ILE A 168 5.24 -3.47 14.30
CA ILE A 168 3.88 -3.04 13.99
C ILE A 168 3.00 -3.34 15.21
N LYS A 169 2.00 -2.49 15.49
CA LYS A 169 1.05 -2.76 16.57
C LYS A 169 0.27 -4.06 16.27
N GLY A 170 0.32 -5.02 17.18
CA GLY A 170 -0.13 -6.40 16.94
C GLY A 170 1.01 -7.34 16.55
N GLY A 171 2.24 -6.86 16.54
CA GLY A 171 3.53 -7.57 16.60
C GLY A 171 3.64 -8.85 15.77
N GLY A 172 3.76 -9.98 16.47
CA GLY A 172 4.00 -11.30 15.90
C GLY A 172 2.95 -11.74 14.88
N GLU A 173 1.68 -11.35 15.06
CA GLU A 173 0.57 -11.70 14.18
C GLU A 173 0.79 -11.22 12.74
N TRP A 174 1.45 -10.07 12.57
CA TRP A 174 1.82 -9.57 11.25
C TRP A 174 2.81 -10.49 10.56
N TYR A 175 3.81 -10.95 11.33
CA TYR A 175 4.78 -11.89 10.79
C TYR A 175 4.13 -13.23 10.49
N ASP A 176 3.31 -13.76 11.39
CA ASP A 176 2.74 -15.09 11.26
C ASP A 176 1.72 -15.19 10.12
N ALA A 177 0.78 -14.26 10.05
CA ALA A 177 -0.33 -14.31 9.12
C ALA A 177 -0.03 -13.76 7.71
N SER A 178 0.99 -12.87 7.55
CA SER A 178 1.28 -12.31 6.24
C SER A 178 2.06 -13.27 5.35
N TYR A 179 1.77 -13.27 4.04
CA TYR A 179 2.55 -14.03 3.05
C TYR A 179 3.85 -13.32 2.69
N HIS A 180 3.81 -12.01 2.61
CA HIS A 180 4.94 -11.16 2.29
C HIS A 180 4.97 -9.95 3.22
N GLY A 181 6.16 -9.56 3.61
CA GLY A 181 6.40 -8.34 4.37
C GLY A 181 7.45 -7.50 3.68
N ILE A 182 7.16 -6.21 3.48
CA ILE A 182 8.08 -5.26 2.86
C ILE A 182 8.25 -4.06 3.79
N LEU A 183 9.50 -3.70 4.07
CA LEU A 183 9.89 -2.44 4.68
C LEU A 183 10.16 -1.41 3.59
N VAL A 184 9.61 -0.22 3.75
CA VAL A 184 10.00 0.94 2.95
C VAL A 184 10.69 1.93 3.88
N HIS A 185 11.96 2.17 3.63
CA HIS A 185 12.80 3.08 4.40
C HIS A 185 13.35 4.18 3.50
N ARG A 186 13.31 5.41 3.98
CA ARG A 186 13.82 6.57 3.25
C ARG A 186 15.02 7.16 3.96
N ASP A 187 16.09 7.31 3.23
CA ASP A 187 17.24 8.11 3.61
C ASP A 187 17.07 9.51 3.01
N TYR A 188 16.90 10.50 3.88
CA TYR A 188 16.69 11.90 3.46
C TYR A 188 17.97 12.56 3.01
N ASP A 189 19.12 12.19 3.59
CA ASP A 189 20.42 12.76 3.28
C ASP A 189 20.93 12.23 1.93
N ALA A 190 20.86 10.92 1.75
CA ALA A 190 21.21 10.26 0.48
C ALA A 190 20.17 10.43 -0.62
N LYS A 191 18.96 10.94 -0.32
CA LYS A 191 17.81 11.04 -1.24
C LYS A 191 17.48 9.71 -1.91
N THR A 192 17.52 8.63 -1.13
CA THR A 192 17.19 7.28 -1.60
C THR A 192 16.02 6.69 -0.83
N VAL A 193 15.34 5.74 -1.45
CA VAL A 193 14.33 4.90 -0.82
C VAL A 193 14.76 3.46 -0.97
N LYS A 194 14.81 2.74 0.13
CA LYS A 194 15.09 1.31 0.18
C LYS A 194 13.78 0.55 0.40
N ALA A 195 13.51 -0.45 -0.43
CA ALA A 195 12.52 -1.47 -0.17
C ALA A 195 13.24 -2.77 0.22
N LYS A 196 12.94 -3.29 1.42
CA LYS A 196 13.55 -4.52 1.95
C LYS A 196 12.48 -5.57 2.16
N VAL A 197 12.74 -6.77 1.68
CA VAL A 197 11.89 -7.94 1.90
C VAL A 197 12.10 -8.43 3.34
N LEU A 198 11.10 -8.28 4.19
CA LEU A 198 11.13 -8.74 5.58
C LEU A 198 10.66 -10.19 5.72
N LYS A 199 9.77 -10.61 4.83
CA LYS A 199 9.22 -11.96 4.81
C LYS A 199 8.79 -12.36 3.41
N VAL A 200 9.12 -13.58 3.03
CA VAL A 200 8.52 -14.34 1.92
C VAL A 200 8.11 -15.70 2.49
N LYS A 201 6.83 -16.06 2.39
CA LYS A 201 6.31 -17.33 2.89
C LYS A 201 6.84 -18.53 2.09
N PHE A 202 6.95 -18.38 0.77
CA PHE A 202 7.42 -19.44 -0.13
C PHE A 202 8.79 -19.05 -0.69
N GLN A 203 9.83 -19.75 -0.28
CA GLN A 203 11.23 -19.42 -0.63
C GLN A 203 11.52 -19.42 -2.14
N ASN A 204 10.76 -20.16 -2.93
CA ASN A 204 10.88 -20.14 -4.39
C ASN A 204 10.37 -18.86 -5.06
N LEU A 205 9.70 -17.96 -4.31
CA LEU A 205 9.15 -16.71 -4.82
C LEU A 205 10.02 -15.48 -4.49
N GLY A 206 11.05 -15.64 -3.68
CA GLY A 206 11.93 -14.54 -3.31
C GLY A 206 12.82 -14.86 -2.11
N GLU A 207 13.65 -13.91 -1.74
CA GLU A 207 14.64 -14.04 -0.68
C GLU A 207 14.34 -13.04 0.46
N ASN A 208 14.30 -13.57 1.70
CA ASN A 208 14.21 -12.74 2.88
C ASN A 208 15.49 -11.90 3.04
N GLY A 209 15.34 -10.61 3.30
CA GLY A 209 16.45 -9.67 3.42
C GLY A 209 16.89 -9.04 2.10
N ALA A 210 16.37 -9.50 0.95
CA ALA A 210 16.65 -8.84 -0.33
C ALA A 210 16.23 -7.37 -0.31
N GLU A 211 17.06 -6.50 -0.90
CA GLU A 211 16.87 -5.06 -0.91
C GLU A 211 16.86 -4.51 -2.34
N ALA A 212 16.00 -3.54 -2.58
CA ALA A 212 16.02 -2.72 -3.79
C ALA A 212 16.12 -1.25 -3.41
N HIS A 213 16.98 -0.52 -4.12
CA HIS A 213 17.23 0.88 -3.86
C HIS A 213 16.71 1.74 -5.01
N PHE A 214 16.01 2.81 -4.66
CA PHE A 214 15.38 3.74 -5.59
C PHE A 214 15.87 5.15 -5.30
N LYS A 215 16.09 5.92 -6.34
CA LYS A 215 16.30 7.36 -6.22
C LYS A 215 14.97 8.02 -5.86
N TRP A 216 14.99 8.89 -4.87
CA TRP A 216 13.84 9.70 -4.56
C TRP A 216 13.85 11.01 -5.33
N GLU A 217 12.77 11.24 -6.08
CA GLU A 217 12.57 12.49 -6.80
C GLU A 217 11.35 13.24 -6.23
N PRO A 218 11.55 14.42 -5.61
CA PRO A 218 10.50 15.12 -4.84
C PRO A 218 9.28 15.55 -5.65
N ARG A 219 9.37 15.53 -6.98
CA ARG A 219 8.34 16.04 -7.89
C ARG A 219 7.61 14.96 -8.69
N SER A 220 7.95 13.71 -8.42
CA SER A 220 7.30 12.56 -9.10
C SER A 220 5.93 12.22 -8.49
#